data_528ee07fde8eb2b729cc1bdf1254fce5
#
_entry.id   528ee07fde8eb2b729cc1bdf1254fce5
#
_cell.length_a   1.000
_cell.length_b   1.000
_cell.length_c   1.000
_cell.angle_alpha   90.00
_cell.angle_beta   90.00
_cell.angle_gamma   90.00
#
_symmetry.space_group_name_H-M   'P 1'
#
loop_
_entity.id
_entity.type
_entity.pdbx_description
1 polymer ?
#
loop_
_entity_poly.entity_id
_entity_poly.type
_entity_poly.pdbx_seq_one_letter_code
_entity_poly.pdbx_strand_id
1 'polypeptide(L)'
;CVSLTLKDHRQKNIILIGDSGAGKSETLEALRQVASDYVVDMTTIFDDMGTLLIEDNVMKAYGTEIGAFVRTDDLENGYTYKVFDRAIFMNPSLSNARIVLPISSYDDITTGINIDYILYANNYEESANKIRLFDNVASALEVFKKGARVAKGTTGETGLVTTFFANPFGPVQLEEETNVLLDKYFKYFFDNDIKVGEIYTGLALENGAENPIYAATELLKKLKED
;
A
#
# COMPACT_ATOMS: atom_id res chain seq x y z
N CYS A 1 3.04 2.35 -3.33
CA CYS A 1 2.78 2.09 -4.76
C CYS A 1 3.93 1.31 -5.38
N VAL A 2 3.61 0.31 -6.18
CA VAL A 2 4.59 -0.56 -6.83
C VAL A 2 4.21 -0.79 -8.28
N SER A 3 5.22 -0.83 -9.13
CA SER A 3 5.14 -1.23 -10.54
C SER A 3 5.78 -2.61 -10.70
N LEU A 4 5.04 -3.53 -11.31
CA LEU A 4 5.49 -4.90 -11.58
C LEU A 4 5.53 -5.13 -13.09
N THR A 5 6.65 -5.62 -13.61
CA THR A 5 6.74 -6.13 -14.98
C THR A 5 6.61 -7.65 -14.93
N LEU A 6 5.50 -8.18 -15.40
CA LEU A 6 5.23 -9.62 -15.43
C LEU A 6 6.15 -10.34 -16.43
N LYS A 7 6.28 -11.67 -16.32
CA LYS A 7 7.10 -12.49 -17.25
C LYS A 7 6.61 -12.45 -18.70
N ASP A 8 5.36 -12.10 -18.95
CA ASP A 8 4.79 -11.87 -20.27
C ASP A 8 4.94 -10.43 -20.77
N HIS A 9 5.74 -9.62 -20.06
CA HIS A 9 6.04 -8.21 -20.34
C HIS A 9 4.88 -7.23 -20.11
N ARG A 10 3.73 -7.66 -19.57
CA ARG A 10 2.69 -6.73 -19.12
C ARG A 10 3.18 -5.99 -17.87
N GLN A 11 2.89 -4.70 -17.81
CA GLN A 11 3.14 -3.89 -16.62
C GLN A 11 1.84 -3.79 -15.80
N LYS A 12 1.94 -3.95 -14.49
CA LYS A 12 0.83 -3.81 -13.55
C LYS A 12 1.26 -2.91 -12.39
N ASN A 13 0.49 -1.87 -12.15
CA ASN A 13 0.78 -0.85 -11.13
C ASN A 13 -0.27 -0.90 -10.04
N ILE A 14 0.18 -1.03 -8.79
CA ILE A 14 -0.66 -1.34 -7.64
C ILE A 14 -0.45 -0.32 -6.55
N ILE A 15 -1.52 0.23 -6.02
CA ILE A 15 -1.51 1.03 -4.79
C ILE A 15 -2.11 0.21 -3.65
N LEU A 16 -1.38 0.14 -2.54
CA LEU A 16 -1.89 -0.36 -1.26
C LEU A 16 -2.21 0.83 -0.36
N ILE A 17 -3.44 0.91 0.11
CA ILE A 17 -3.91 1.96 1.04
C ILE A 17 -4.22 1.32 2.39
N GLY A 18 -3.81 1.99 3.46
CA GLY A 18 -4.04 1.56 4.83
C GLY A 18 -3.23 2.40 5.80
N ASP A 19 -3.66 2.49 7.04
CA ASP A 19 -2.95 3.20 8.09
C ASP A 19 -1.68 2.45 8.53
N SER A 20 -0.88 3.05 9.40
CA SER A 20 0.34 2.43 9.94
C SER A 20 0.06 1.07 10.58
N GLY A 21 0.85 0.05 10.25
CA GLY A 21 0.67 -1.32 10.74
C GLY A 21 -0.44 -2.12 10.04
N ALA A 22 -1.05 -1.59 8.99
CA ALA A 22 -2.03 -2.33 8.18
C ALA A 22 -1.42 -3.46 7.33
N GLY A 23 -0.09 -3.54 7.25
CA GLY A 23 0.62 -4.59 6.50
C GLY A 23 1.02 -4.18 5.09
N LYS A 24 1.03 -2.88 4.76
CA LYS A 24 1.42 -2.40 3.41
C LYS A 24 2.87 -2.74 3.06
N SER A 25 3.80 -2.30 3.90
CA SER A 25 5.23 -2.51 3.66
C SER A 25 5.61 -3.99 3.75
N GLU A 26 5.00 -4.73 4.68
CA GLU A 26 5.18 -6.18 4.79
C GLU A 26 4.66 -6.91 3.55
N THR A 27 3.56 -6.43 2.96
CA THR A 27 3.06 -7.00 1.68
C THR A 27 4.00 -6.68 0.53
N LEU A 28 4.58 -5.47 0.47
CA LEU A 28 5.57 -5.13 -0.56
C LEU A 28 6.84 -5.98 -0.42
N GLU A 29 7.31 -6.21 0.79
CA GLU A 29 8.46 -7.09 1.03
C GLU A 29 8.12 -8.55 0.67
N ALA A 30 6.93 -9.03 1.05
CA ALA A 30 6.45 -10.35 0.66
C ALA A 30 6.36 -10.51 -0.87
N LEU A 31 5.86 -9.49 -1.58
CA LEU A 31 5.87 -9.48 -3.04
C LEU A 31 7.28 -9.66 -3.60
N ARG A 32 8.29 -8.96 -3.05
CA ARG A 32 9.69 -9.13 -3.47
C ARG A 32 10.20 -10.55 -3.28
N GLN A 33 9.83 -11.20 -2.18
CA GLN A 33 10.26 -12.58 -1.86
C GLN A 33 9.67 -13.59 -2.83
N VAL A 34 8.40 -13.45 -3.22
CA VAL A 34 7.70 -14.43 -4.07
C VAL A 34 7.63 -14.02 -5.54
N ALA A 35 8.16 -12.86 -5.90
CA ALA A 35 8.04 -12.29 -7.25
C ALA A 35 8.74 -13.11 -8.34
N SER A 36 9.84 -13.80 -8.02
CA SER A 36 10.72 -14.45 -9.01
C SER A 36 10.00 -15.39 -9.97
N ASP A 37 8.89 -15.99 -9.56
CA ASP A 37 8.11 -16.91 -10.38
C ASP A 37 7.12 -16.20 -11.32
N TYR A 38 6.81 -14.94 -11.06
CA TYR A 38 5.73 -14.19 -11.73
C TYR A 38 6.22 -12.96 -12.48
N VAL A 39 7.25 -12.27 -11.97
CA VAL A 39 7.70 -10.99 -12.50
C VAL A 39 9.18 -11.01 -12.92
N VAL A 40 9.52 -10.14 -13.85
CA VAL A 40 10.90 -9.88 -14.29
C VAL A 40 11.50 -8.70 -13.55
N ASP A 41 10.67 -7.73 -13.18
CA ASP A 41 11.10 -6.53 -12.46
C ASP A 41 10.02 -6.02 -11.52
N MET A 42 10.44 -5.43 -10.41
CA MET A 42 9.59 -4.79 -9.41
C MET A 42 10.23 -3.50 -8.94
N THR A 43 9.60 -2.38 -9.23
CA THR A 43 10.02 -1.04 -8.80
C THR A 43 9.02 -0.48 -7.79
N THR A 44 9.49 -0.07 -6.62
CA THR A 44 8.67 0.71 -5.68
C THR A 44 8.67 2.16 -6.14
N ILE A 45 7.49 2.71 -6.43
CA ILE A 45 7.33 4.10 -6.88
C ILE A 45 7.34 5.03 -5.66
N PHE A 46 6.53 4.73 -4.65
CA PHE A 46 6.54 5.40 -3.34
C PHE A 46 6.04 4.45 -2.25
N ASP A 47 6.45 4.66 -1.01
CA ASP A 47 6.05 3.81 0.12
C ASP A 47 4.99 4.48 0.99
N ASP A 48 5.32 5.59 1.62
CA ASP A 48 4.47 6.16 2.68
C ASP A 48 3.35 7.04 2.12
N MET A 49 3.70 7.98 1.23
CA MET A 49 2.75 8.94 0.70
C MET A 49 2.89 9.14 -0.82
N GLY A 50 1.74 9.32 -1.46
CA GLY A 50 1.64 9.66 -2.86
C GLY A 50 0.36 10.42 -3.16
N THR A 51 0.24 10.89 -4.38
CA THR A 51 -0.94 11.61 -4.85
C THR A 51 -1.47 11.03 -6.14
N LEU A 52 -2.78 11.09 -6.31
CA LEU A 52 -3.46 10.75 -7.56
C LEU A 52 -3.95 12.03 -8.21
N LEU A 53 -3.63 12.23 -9.47
CA LEU A 53 -4.12 13.36 -10.27
C LEU A 53 -4.86 12.84 -11.50
N ILE A 54 -5.99 13.48 -11.81
CA ILE A 54 -6.73 13.25 -13.06
C ILE A 54 -6.51 14.47 -13.94
N GLU A 55 -5.70 14.32 -14.97
CA GLU A 55 -5.35 15.34 -15.95
C GLU A 55 -5.72 14.83 -17.35
N ASP A 56 -6.42 15.64 -18.12
CA ASP A 56 -6.89 15.29 -19.48
C ASP A 56 -7.63 13.93 -19.52
N ASN A 57 -8.42 13.66 -18.49
CA ASN A 57 -9.16 12.41 -18.29
C ASN A 57 -8.27 11.15 -18.16
N VAL A 58 -7.01 11.33 -17.81
CA VAL A 58 -6.07 10.25 -17.47
C VAL A 58 -5.64 10.40 -16.01
N MET A 59 -5.78 9.32 -15.23
CA MET A 59 -5.30 9.33 -13.86
C MET A 59 -3.86 8.81 -13.80
N LYS A 60 -3.05 9.54 -13.04
CA LYS A 60 -1.68 9.14 -12.73
C LYS A 60 -1.41 9.22 -11.24
N ALA A 61 -0.55 8.32 -10.77
CA ALA A 61 -0.01 8.33 -9.42
C ALA A 61 1.40 8.91 -9.41
N TYR A 62 1.67 9.73 -8.42
CA TYR A 62 2.95 10.38 -8.18
C TYR A 62 3.38 10.13 -6.73
N GLY A 63 4.67 9.93 -6.49
CA GLY A 63 5.22 9.94 -5.14
C GLY A 63 5.44 11.37 -4.64
N THR A 64 5.38 11.56 -3.33
CA THR A 64 5.71 12.84 -2.69
C THR A 64 7.12 12.84 -2.11
N GLU A 65 7.74 11.66 -2.03
CA GLU A 65 9.06 11.46 -1.45
C GLU A 65 9.73 10.20 -2.04
N ILE A 66 11.05 10.18 -2.05
CA ILE A 66 11.85 9.04 -2.55
C ILE A 66 12.21 8.05 -1.44
N GLY A 67 11.88 8.35 -0.19
CA GLY A 67 12.30 7.59 0.98
C GLY A 67 11.19 6.76 1.59
N ALA A 68 11.54 5.61 2.16
CA ALA A 68 10.70 4.87 3.08
C ALA A 68 11.14 5.13 4.52
N PHE A 69 10.17 5.28 5.43
CA PHE A 69 10.38 5.44 6.86
C PHE A 69 10.31 4.07 7.54
N VAL A 70 11.46 3.45 7.78
CA VAL A 70 11.53 2.11 8.35
C VAL A 70 11.87 2.21 9.83
N ARG A 71 11.15 1.46 10.66
CA ARG A 71 11.46 1.33 12.08
C ARG A 71 12.70 0.45 12.26
N THR A 72 13.55 0.80 13.23
CA THR A 72 14.80 0.05 13.48
C THR A 72 14.53 -1.34 14.07
N ASP A 73 13.41 -1.53 14.74
CA ASP A 73 12.97 -2.80 15.31
C ASP A 73 12.32 -3.74 14.28
N ASP A 74 11.93 -3.22 13.12
CA ASP A 74 11.37 -3.98 12.00
C ASP A 74 12.45 -4.30 10.91
N LEU A 75 13.70 -3.96 11.15
CA LEU A 75 14.81 -4.23 10.24
C LEU A 75 15.20 -5.72 10.27
N GLU A 76 14.61 -6.48 9.37
CA GLU A 76 15.04 -7.85 9.10
C GLU A 76 16.10 -7.90 7.98
N ASN A 77 16.78 -9.06 7.83
CA ASN A 77 17.84 -9.30 6.84
C ASN A 77 17.29 -9.33 5.40
N GLY A 78 16.74 -8.23 4.92
CA GLY A 78 16.13 -8.11 3.61
C GLY A 78 16.77 -7.04 2.72
N TYR A 79 15.99 -6.56 1.76
CA TYR A 79 16.35 -5.49 0.82
C TYR A 79 16.85 -4.23 1.51
N THR A 80 16.31 -3.91 2.67
CA THR A 80 16.64 -2.77 3.52
C THR A 80 18.12 -2.67 3.82
N TYR A 81 18.80 -3.81 4.05
CA TYR A 81 20.25 -3.83 4.30
C TYR A 81 21.08 -3.46 3.08
N LYS A 82 20.61 -3.65 1.87
CA LYS A 82 21.36 -3.33 0.63
C LYS A 82 21.52 -1.84 0.39
N VAL A 83 20.70 -1.01 1.00
CA VAL A 83 20.71 0.45 0.86
C VAL A 83 21.01 1.17 2.18
N PHE A 84 21.44 0.42 3.18
CA PHE A 84 21.68 0.93 4.54
C PHE A 84 22.81 1.98 4.60
N ASP A 85 23.78 1.89 3.72
CA ASP A 85 24.86 2.88 3.56
C ASP A 85 24.35 4.26 3.12
N ARG A 86 23.14 4.33 2.58
CA ARG A 86 22.46 5.56 2.14
C ARG A 86 21.36 6.00 3.11
N ALA A 87 21.20 5.30 4.23
CA ALA A 87 20.15 5.57 5.20
C ALA A 87 20.43 6.86 6.00
N ILE A 88 19.34 7.55 6.35
CA ILE A 88 19.37 8.68 7.28
C ILE A 88 18.67 8.25 8.57
N PHE A 89 19.40 8.32 9.68
CA PHE A 89 18.83 8.02 11.00
C PHE A 89 18.03 9.21 11.51
N MET A 90 16.80 8.96 11.90
CA MET A 90 15.89 9.94 12.47
C MET A 90 15.47 9.52 13.87
N ASN A 91 15.37 10.50 14.77
CA ASN A 91 14.86 10.34 16.12
C ASN A 91 15.48 9.14 16.87
N PRO A 92 16.81 9.19 17.17
CA PRO A 92 17.56 8.08 17.76
C PRO A 92 17.25 7.92 19.26
N SER A 93 15.98 7.68 19.60
CA SER A 93 15.59 7.32 20.97
C SER A 93 15.41 5.79 21.08
N LEU A 94 15.32 5.27 22.30
CA LEU A 94 15.11 3.85 22.56
C LEU A 94 13.74 3.34 22.04
N SER A 95 12.83 4.26 21.76
CA SER A 95 11.53 3.95 21.17
C SER A 95 11.27 4.82 19.95
N ASN A 96 10.67 4.27 18.90
CA ASN A 96 10.37 4.97 17.64
C ASN A 96 11.57 5.50 16.86
N ALA A 97 12.76 4.94 17.04
CA ALA A 97 13.86 5.23 16.13
C ALA A 97 13.51 4.79 14.70
N ARG A 98 13.73 5.66 13.73
CA ARG A 98 13.42 5.41 12.32
C ARG A 98 14.62 5.68 11.45
N ILE A 99 14.70 4.96 10.36
CA ILE A 99 15.67 5.12 9.30
C ILE A 99 14.89 5.53 8.04
N VAL A 100 15.37 6.56 7.36
CA VAL A 100 14.88 6.89 6.01
C VAL A 100 15.79 6.23 5.00
N LEU A 101 15.24 5.35 4.20
CA LEU A 101 15.93 4.63 3.14
C LEU A 101 15.44 5.13 1.79
N PRO A 102 16.33 5.55 0.86
CA PRO A 102 15.93 5.87 -0.49
C PRO A 102 15.53 4.58 -1.23
N ILE A 103 14.27 4.48 -1.59
CA ILE A 103 13.70 3.30 -2.28
C ILE A 103 13.30 3.59 -3.73
N SER A 104 13.15 4.87 -4.07
CA SER A 104 12.76 5.34 -5.41
C SER A 104 13.75 6.38 -5.90
N SER A 105 13.70 6.71 -7.18
CA SER A 105 14.39 7.86 -7.76
C SER A 105 13.45 9.06 -7.87
N TYR A 106 14.02 10.24 -8.09
CA TYR A 106 13.25 11.45 -8.37
C TYR A 106 12.39 11.28 -9.63
N ASP A 107 12.93 10.62 -10.66
CA ASP A 107 12.22 10.36 -11.90
C ASP A 107 11.03 9.41 -11.69
N ASP A 108 11.20 8.36 -10.88
CA ASP A 108 10.12 7.42 -10.57
C ASP A 108 8.92 8.12 -9.92
N ILE A 109 9.16 9.02 -8.96
CA ILE A 109 8.08 9.69 -8.25
C ILE A 109 7.41 10.81 -9.04
N THR A 110 8.11 11.43 -10.03
CA THR A 110 7.62 12.62 -10.75
C THR A 110 7.09 12.35 -12.14
N THR A 111 7.46 11.23 -12.78
CA THR A 111 6.99 10.89 -14.14
C THR A 111 5.49 10.58 -14.17
N GLY A 112 4.96 10.05 -13.07
CA GLY A 112 3.57 9.62 -12.96
C GLY A 112 3.28 8.31 -13.71
N ILE A 113 2.63 7.37 -13.04
CA ILE A 113 2.27 6.08 -13.60
C ILE A 113 0.75 5.87 -13.60
N ASN A 114 0.24 5.15 -14.60
CA ASN A 114 -1.14 4.69 -14.59
C ASN A 114 -1.32 3.64 -13.51
N ILE A 115 -2.55 3.47 -13.01
CA ILE A 115 -2.86 2.52 -11.94
C ILE A 115 -3.84 1.47 -12.45
N ASP A 116 -3.53 0.20 -12.18
CA ASP A 116 -4.38 -0.95 -12.49
C ASP A 116 -5.17 -1.41 -11.26
N TYR A 117 -4.56 -1.36 -10.07
CA TYR A 117 -5.15 -1.85 -8.81
C TYR A 117 -5.02 -0.85 -7.68
N ILE A 118 -6.10 -0.68 -6.92
CA ILE A 118 -6.13 0.05 -5.64
C ILE A 118 -6.71 -0.89 -4.59
N LEU A 119 -5.88 -1.32 -3.64
CA LEU A 119 -6.24 -2.31 -2.63
C LEU A 119 -6.12 -1.74 -1.23
N TYR A 120 -7.16 -1.90 -0.43
CA TYR A 120 -7.16 -1.58 0.99
C TYR A 120 -6.50 -2.72 1.78
N ALA A 121 -5.51 -2.41 2.61
CA ALA A 121 -4.81 -3.40 3.43
C ALA A 121 -5.60 -3.69 4.72
N ASN A 122 -6.22 -4.87 4.78
CA ASN A 122 -6.99 -5.36 5.91
C ASN A 122 -6.12 -6.30 6.77
N ASN A 123 -5.73 -5.84 7.96
CA ASN A 123 -4.85 -6.60 8.85
C ASN A 123 -5.59 -7.38 9.95
N TYR A 124 -6.92 -7.28 10.01
CA TYR A 124 -7.71 -7.74 11.16
C TYR A 124 -8.74 -8.82 10.83
N GLU A 125 -9.02 -9.08 9.57
CA GLU A 125 -9.95 -10.11 9.16
C GLU A 125 -9.22 -11.33 8.56
N GLU A 126 -9.70 -12.52 8.92
CA GLU A 126 -9.30 -13.76 8.25
C GLU A 126 -10.15 -13.97 7.00
N SER A 127 -9.50 -14.31 5.89
CA SER A 127 -10.19 -14.66 4.66
C SER A 127 -9.47 -15.79 3.94
N ALA A 128 -10.23 -16.75 3.42
CA ALA A 128 -9.69 -17.82 2.58
C ALA A 128 -9.14 -17.25 1.27
N ASN A 129 -9.84 -16.26 0.69
CA ASN A 129 -9.36 -15.51 -0.47
C ASN A 129 -8.65 -14.26 0.02
N LYS A 130 -7.37 -14.14 -0.22
CA LYS A 130 -6.57 -13.00 0.27
C LYS A 130 -6.82 -11.71 -0.53
N ILE A 131 -7.48 -11.78 -1.69
CA ILE A 131 -7.87 -10.62 -2.50
C ILE A 131 -9.39 -10.65 -2.73
N ARG A 132 -10.04 -9.57 -2.36
CA ARG A 132 -11.47 -9.31 -2.65
C ARG A 132 -11.58 -8.07 -3.52
N LEU A 133 -12.17 -8.18 -4.69
CA LEU A 133 -12.52 -7.02 -5.50
C LEU A 133 -13.97 -6.59 -5.23
N PHE A 134 -14.22 -5.29 -5.28
CA PHE A 134 -15.56 -4.72 -5.14
C PHE A 134 -16.25 -4.62 -6.50
N ASP A 135 -17.54 -4.89 -6.50
CA ASP A 135 -18.38 -4.82 -7.70
C ASP A 135 -19.00 -3.43 -7.92
N ASN A 136 -18.92 -2.56 -6.92
CA ASN A 136 -19.53 -1.23 -6.99
C ASN A 136 -18.83 -0.21 -6.07
N VAL A 137 -19.03 1.07 -6.43
CA VAL A 137 -18.45 2.22 -5.73
C VAL A 137 -18.85 2.28 -4.25
N ALA A 138 -20.12 1.99 -3.92
CA ALA A 138 -20.61 2.14 -2.56
C ALA A 138 -19.90 1.20 -1.58
N SER A 139 -19.76 -0.08 -1.94
CA SER A 139 -19.07 -1.08 -1.12
C SER A 139 -17.58 -0.75 -0.95
N ALA A 140 -16.94 -0.24 -2.00
CA ALA A 140 -15.55 0.21 -1.92
C ALA A 140 -15.41 1.41 -0.98
N LEU A 141 -16.22 2.43 -1.16
CA LEU A 141 -16.18 3.64 -0.33
C LEU A 141 -16.44 3.35 1.15
N GLU A 142 -17.33 2.41 1.48
CA GLU A 142 -17.58 2.02 2.87
C GLU A 142 -16.29 1.57 3.57
N VAL A 143 -15.51 0.69 2.92
CA VAL A 143 -14.27 0.16 3.49
C VAL A 143 -13.18 1.24 3.55
N PHE A 144 -12.97 1.95 2.44
CA PHE A 144 -11.89 2.94 2.38
C PHE A 144 -12.15 4.15 3.28
N LYS A 145 -13.40 4.66 3.37
CA LYS A 145 -13.76 5.76 4.28
C LYS A 145 -13.63 5.36 5.74
N LYS A 146 -14.02 4.12 6.08
CA LYS A 146 -13.88 3.60 7.44
C LYS A 146 -12.42 3.56 7.90
N GLY A 147 -11.49 3.22 7.01
CA GLY A 147 -10.06 3.20 7.30
C GLY A 147 -9.68 2.37 8.52
N ALA A 148 -10.26 1.16 8.66
CA ALA A 148 -10.12 0.33 9.83
C ALA A 148 -8.80 -0.47 9.84
N ARG A 149 -8.17 -0.59 11.01
CA ARG A 149 -7.04 -1.48 11.29
C ARG A 149 -7.02 -1.92 12.75
N VAL A 150 -6.36 -3.02 13.04
CA VAL A 150 -5.96 -3.31 14.42
C VAL A 150 -4.60 -2.67 14.66
N ALA A 151 -4.55 -1.83 15.71
CA ALA A 151 -3.33 -1.13 16.11
C ALA A 151 -2.34 -2.11 16.76
N LYS A 152 -1.10 -2.12 16.29
CA LYS A 152 0.01 -2.90 16.86
C LYS A 152 0.90 -2.02 17.75
N GLY A 153 0.38 -1.57 18.88
CA GLY A 153 1.17 -1.04 20.01
C GLY A 153 2.15 0.11 19.80
N THR A 154 2.25 0.67 18.58
CA THR A 154 3.26 1.68 18.22
C THR A 154 2.86 3.11 18.55
N THR A 155 1.55 3.35 18.72
CA THR A 155 0.96 4.68 18.96
C THR A 155 0.25 4.79 20.32
N GLY A 156 0.36 3.76 21.17
CA GLY A 156 -0.42 3.67 22.41
C GLY A 156 -1.89 3.26 22.18
N GLU A 157 -2.30 3.05 20.94
CA GLU A 157 -3.60 2.53 20.55
C GLU A 157 -3.63 1.01 20.64
N THR A 158 -4.76 0.44 21.00
CA THR A 158 -4.96 -1.02 21.08
C THR A 158 -6.32 -1.40 20.51
N GLY A 159 -6.38 -2.59 19.88
CA GLY A 159 -7.61 -3.10 19.28
C GLY A 159 -7.93 -2.52 17.91
N LEU A 160 -9.17 -2.70 17.47
CA LEU A 160 -9.65 -2.18 16.19
C LEU A 160 -9.87 -0.67 16.29
N VAL A 161 -9.18 0.08 15.47
CA VAL A 161 -9.29 1.55 15.35
C VAL A 161 -9.67 1.92 13.93
N THR A 162 -10.27 3.10 13.77
CA THR A 162 -10.65 3.65 12.48
C THR A 162 -10.07 5.04 12.32
N THR A 163 -9.52 5.32 11.14
CA THR A 163 -9.05 6.65 10.76
C THR A 163 -9.63 6.96 9.39
N PHE A 164 -10.40 8.04 9.26
CA PHE A 164 -11.05 8.39 8.00
C PHE A 164 -10.07 8.32 6.83
N PHE A 165 -10.42 7.51 5.84
CA PHE A 165 -9.58 7.19 4.68
C PHE A 165 -8.18 6.64 5.02
N ALA A 166 -8.03 5.99 6.19
CA ALA A 166 -6.76 5.48 6.71
C ALA A 166 -5.64 6.53 6.76
N ASN A 167 -5.97 7.81 6.83
CA ASN A 167 -5.01 8.91 6.80
C ASN A 167 -5.37 9.97 7.87
N PRO A 168 -4.55 10.09 8.94
CA PRO A 168 -4.79 11.07 10.01
C PRO A 168 -4.48 12.52 9.62
N PHE A 169 -3.90 12.73 8.42
CA PHE A 169 -3.50 14.04 7.92
C PHE A 169 -4.42 14.46 6.76
N GLY A 170 -4.74 15.74 6.66
CA GLY A 170 -5.59 16.26 5.58
C GLY A 170 -7.02 15.71 5.57
N PRO A 171 -7.27 14.43 5.21
CA PRO A 171 -8.62 13.88 5.14
C PRO A 171 -9.44 14.04 6.41
N VAL A 172 -8.86 13.84 7.59
CA VAL A 172 -9.56 14.00 8.88
C VAL A 172 -9.94 15.46 9.16
N GLN A 173 -9.07 16.40 8.79
CA GLN A 173 -9.31 17.83 9.01
C GLN A 173 -10.23 18.44 7.95
N LEU A 174 -10.28 17.87 6.74
CA LEU A 174 -11.04 18.34 5.57
C LEU A 174 -11.99 17.25 5.07
N GLU A 175 -12.80 16.69 5.98
CA GLU A 175 -13.62 15.52 5.68
C GLU A 175 -14.67 15.77 4.61
N GLU A 176 -15.30 16.95 4.60
CA GLU A 176 -16.33 17.31 3.61
C GLU A 176 -15.72 17.36 2.19
N GLU A 177 -14.60 18.08 2.04
CA GLU A 177 -13.88 18.20 0.77
C GLU A 177 -13.31 16.84 0.32
N THR A 178 -12.80 16.05 1.27
CA THR A 178 -12.30 14.71 0.99
C THR A 178 -13.40 13.79 0.52
N ASN A 179 -14.61 13.85 1.11
CA ASN A 179 -15.74 13.05 0.64
C ASN A 179 -16.09 13.35 -0.82
N VAL A 180 -16.09 14.63 -1.23
CA VAL A 180 -16.33 15.03 -2.63
C VAL A 180 -15.26 14.44 -3.56
N LEU A 181 -13.99 14.47 -3.13
CA LEU A 181 -12.89 13.88 -3.89
C LEU A 181 -13.02 12.37 -3.98
N LEU A 182 -13.31 11.68 -2.87
CA LEU A 182 -13.47 10.23 -2.85
C LEU A 182 -14.59 9.77 -3.79
N ASP A 183 -15.74 10.43 -3.76
CA ASP A 183 -16.85 10.12 -4.67
C ASP A 183 -16.46 10.29 -6.14
N LYS A 184 -15.72 11.36 -6.47
CA LYS A 184 -15.19 11.61 -7.82
C LYS A 184 -14.18 10.55 -8.25
N TYR A 185 -13.20 10.24 -7.39
CA TYR A 185 -12.11 9.33 -7.74
C TYR A 185 -12.57 7.89 -7.79
N PHE A 186 -13.41 7.43 -6.84
CA PHE A 186 -13.93 6.06 -6.86
C PHE A 186 -14.86 5.83 -8.05
N LYS A 187 -15.69 6.82 -8.41
CA LYS A 187 -16.44 6.74 -9.66
C LYS A 187 -15.51 6.60 -10.87
N TYR A 188 -14.43 7.39 -10.93
CA TYR A 188 -13.45 7.29 -12.00
C TYR A 188 -12.80 5.90 -12.06
N PHE A 189 -12.44 5.30 -10.92
CA PHE A 189 -11.84 3.98 -10.90
C PHE A 189 -12.73 2.93 -11.56
N PHE A 190 -14.01 2.89 -11.19
CA PHE A 190 -14.96 1.93 -11.76
C PHE A 190 -15.31 2.22 -13.22
N ASP A 191 -15.39 3.50 -13.61
CA ASP A 191 -15.67 3.89 -15.00
C ASP A 191 -14.49 3.59 -15.94
N ASN A 192 -13.28 3.38 -15.42
CA ASN A 192 -12.05 3.13 -16.20
C ASN A 192 -11.40 1.76 -15.90
N ASP A 193 -12.16 0.80 -15.42
CA ASP A 193 -11.73 -0.58 -15.16
C ASP A 193 -10.55 -0.74 -14.18
N ILE A 194 -10.26 0.27 -13.36
CA ILE A 194 -9.27 0.15 -12.29
C ILE A 194 -9.86 -0.77 -11.22
N LYS A 195 -9.14 -1.83 -10.88
CA LYS A 195 -9.59 -2.84 -9.92
C LYS A 195 -9.47 -2.29 -8.50
N VAL A 196 -10.61 -2.12 -7.83
CA VAL A 196 -10.66 -1.65 -6.44
C VAL A 196 -11.04 -2.80 -5.52
N GLY A 197 -10.30 -2.99 -4.42
CA GLY A 197 -10.54 -4.13 -3.55
C GLY A 197 -9.88 -4.05 -2.18
N GLU A 198 -9.85 -5.18 -1.50
CA GLU A 198 -9.11 -5.41 -0.27
C GLU A 198 -8.04 -6.47 -0.48
N ILE A 199 -6.93 -6.31 0.23
CA ILE A 199 -5.91 -7.34 0.43
C ILE A 199 -5.86 -7.70 1.91
N TYR A 200 -6.15 -8.96 2.23
CA TYR A 200 -6.19 -9.47 3.60
C TYR A 200 -4.78 -9.83 4.07
N THR A 201 -4.08 -8.83 4.58
CA THR A 201 -2.74 -9.01 5.13
C THR A 201 -2.76 -9.82 6.42
N GLY A 202 -3.87 -9.77 7.18
CA GLY A 202 -4.07 -10.51 8.42
C GLY A 202 -2.93 -10.37 9.43
N LEU A 203 -2.12 -9.32 9.31
CA LEU A 203 -0.89 -9.14 10.08
C LEU A 203 -1.14 -9.03 11.59
N ALA A 204 -2.33 -8.57 11.99
CA ALA A 204 -2.70 -8.42 13.38
C ALA A 204 -3.34 -9.69 14.00
N LEU A 205 -3.59 -10.71 13.20
CA LEU A 205 -4.15 -11.98 13.68
C LEU A 205 -3.11 -12.80 14.45
N GLU A 206 -3.58 -13.72 15.26
CA GLU A 206 -2.72 -14.71 15.92
C GLU A 206 -2.00 -15.54 14.82
N ASN A 207 -0.68 -15.64 14.90
CA ASN A 207 0.17 -16.24 13.87
C ASN A 207 0.12 -15.56 12.48
N GLY A 208 -0.25 -14.29 12.43
CA GLY A 208 -0.44 -13.53 11.19
C GLY A 208 0.85 -13.15 10.43
N ALA A 209 2.04 -13.48 10.95
CA ALA A 209 3.32 -13.07 10.35
C ALA A 209 3.54 -13.57 8.90
N GLU A 210 3.03 -14.74 8.55
CA GLU A 210 3.15 -15.32 7.20
C GLU A 210 2.02 -14.89 6.25
N ASN A 211 0.94 -14.30 6.76
CA ASN A 211 -0.22 -13.91 5.95
C ASN A 211 0.12 -12.95 4.79
N PRO A 212 1.04 -11.97 4.93
CA PRO A 212 1.46 -11.14 3.81
C PRO A 212 2.04 -11.95 2.63
N ILE A 213 2.73 -13.07 2.88
CA ILE A 213 3.28 -13.95 1.84
C ILE A 213 2.15 -14.63 1.06
N TYR A 214 1.12 -15.13 1.75
CA TYR A 214 -0.05 -15.71 1.09
C TYR A 214 -0.83 -14.67 0.29
N ALA A 215 -1.02 -13.48 0.85
CA ALA A 215 -1.68 -12.36 0.17
C ALA A 215 -0.92 -11.91 -1.08
N ALA A 216 0.40 -11.77 -0.99
CA ALA A 216 1.28 -11.43 -2.11
C ALA A 216 1.22 -12.50 -3.21
N THR A 217 1.26 -13.78 -2.82
CA THR A 217 1.20 -14.90 -3.78
C THR A 217 -0.13 -14.91 -4.53
N GLU A 218 -1.24 -14.70 -3.84
CA GLU A 218 -2.57 -14.65 -4.46
C GLU A 218 -2.72 -13.44 -5.37
N LEU A 219 -2.20 -12.27 -4.96
CA LEU A 219 -2.18 -11.08 -5.79
C LEU A 219 -1.43 -11.34 -7.10
N LEU A 220 -0.23 -11.94 -7.05
CA LEU A 220 0.56 -12.23 -8.26
C LEU A 220 -0.14 -13.22 -9.19
N LYS A 221 -0.84 -14.22 -8.65
CA LYS A 221 -1.67 -15.14 -9.45
C LYS A 221 -2.76 -14.36 -10.18
N LYS A 222 -3.47 -13.49 -9.45
CA LYS A 222 -4.56 -12.69 -10.01
C LYS A 222 -4.07 -11.73 -11.11
N LEU A 223 -2.94 -11.08 -10.92
CA LEU A 223 -2.33 -10.19 -11.92
C LEU A 223 -1.93 -10.93 -13.22
N LYS A 224 -1.60 -12.20 -13.11
CA LYS A 224 -1.27 -13.04 -14.26
C LYS A 224 -2.53 -13.43 -15.05
N GLU A 225 -3.66 -13.58 -14.38
CA GLU A 225 -4.94 -13.96 -15.02
C GLU A 225 -5.60 -12.78 -15.75
N ASP A 226 -5.38 -11.54 -15.27
CA ASP A 226 -5.88 -10.28 -15.86
C ASP A 226 -4.97 -9.79 -17.00
#